data_a75cfa0339a6186f2976fbb817c9a4de
#
_entry.id   a75cfa0339a6186f2976fbb817c9a4de
#
_cell.length_a   1.000
_cell.length_b   1.000
_cell.length_c   1.000
_cell.angle_alpha   90.00
_cell.angle_beta   90.00
_cell.angle_gamma   90.00
#
_symmetry.space_group_name_H-M   'P 1'
#
loop_
_entity.id
_entity.type
_entity.pdbx_description
1 polymer ?
#
loop_
_entity_poly.entity_id
_entity_poly.type
_entity_poly.pdbx_seq_one_letter_code
_entity_poly.pdbx_strand_id
1 'polypeptide(L)'
;MTIEEIQKSTEFQVFDRKSARIDAKALAITIIAFANADGGQIALGVEDDGSLMGVDGKTDHVNELLRASYDYCVPSIATSTEYMEVTDVEGKQNHIILMSIPQSMRVHANQADEVYYRVGDKSKKLNFEQRMQLVYAKGEHYYEDAPVNNASWDDLDMALVEEYVTLIGYGKGAETYIRENGFLIKKEDYRGKEYEALSGAAVLLFGKNPQRFFQRAQVRVIRYEGTEAKVGTEMNVIIKEL
;
A
#
# COMPACT_ATOMS: atom_id res chain seq x y z
N MET A 1 17.59 16.44 -9.42
CA MET A 1 18.99 16.24 -8.97
C MET A 1 19.94 16.76 -10.05
N THR A 2 21.08 17.34 -9.68
CA THR A 2 22.15 17.71 -10.62
C THR A 2 23.04 16.49 -10.94
N ILE A 3 23.81 16.56 -12.03
CA ILE A 3 24.74 15.48 -12.40
C ILE A 3 25.76 15.23 -11.28
N GLU A 4 26.26 16.28 -10.66
CA GLU A 4 27.23 16.17 -9.57
C GLU A 4 26.63 15.49 -8.33
N GLU A 5 25.36 15.77 -8.00
CA GLU A 5 24.64 15.06 -6.95
C GLU A 5 24.45 13.59 -7.29
N ILE A 6 24.08 13.26 -8.55
CA ILE A 6 23.91 11.88 -9.02
C ILE A 6 25.21 11.07 -8.87
N GLN A 7 26.34 11.67 -9.19
CA GLN A 7 27.64 11.00 -9.08
C GLN A 7 28.09 10.77 -7.64
N LYS A 8 27.86 11.76 -6.76
CA LYS A 8 28.36 11.75 -5.36
C LYS A 8 27.40 11.08 -4.36
N SER A 9 26.08 11.05 -4.67
CA SER A 9 25.10 10.46 -3.77
C SER A 9 25.31 8.95 -3.66
N THR A 10 25.20 8.42 -2.46
CA THR A 10 25.02 6.99 -2.25
C THR A 10 23.57 6.61 -2.51
N GLU A 11 23.29 5.36 -2.91
CA GLU A 11 21.94 4.83 -3.02
C GLU A 11 21.25 4.85 -1.66
N PHE A 12 19.98 5.23 -1.65
CA PHE A 12 19.18 5.30 -0.41
C PHE A 12 17.67 5.15 -0.71
N GLN A 13 16.82 5.44 0.27
CA GLN A 13 15.38 5.19 0.23
C GLN A 13 14.66 5.70 -1.02
N VAL A 14 15.08 6.84 -1.57
CA VAL A 14 14.41 7.50 -2.70
C VAL A 14 15.34 7.75 -3.90
N PHE A 15 16.53 7.15 -3.92
CA PHE A 15 17.46 7.28 -5.03
C PHE A 15 18.23 5.99 -5.29
N ASP A 16 18.42 5.67 -6.59
CA ASP A 16 19.17 4.49 -7.03
C ASP A 16 19.90 4.81 -8.34
N ARG A 17 21.02 4.12 -8.61
CA ARG A 17 21.75 4.19 -9.86
C ARG A 17 21.68 2.85 -10.57
N LYS A 18 21.57 2.87 -11.88
CA LYS A 18 21.55 1.63 -12.66
C LYS A 18 22.34 1.80 -13.94
N SER A 19 23.22 0.84 -14.17
CA SER A 19 23.90 0.70 -15.45
C SER A 19 22.87 0.62 -16.60
N ALA A 20 23.18 1.26 -17.73
CA ALA A 20 22.38 1.11 -18.94
C ALA A 20 22.37 -0.32 -19.51
N ARG A 21 23.07 -1.26 -18.87
CA ARG A 21 23.11 -2.69 -19.25
C ARG A 21 22.14 -3.53 -18.40
N ILE A 22 21.43 -2.91 -17.44
CA ILE A 22 20.47 -3.64 -16.60
C ILE A 22 19.38 -4.28 -17.45
N ASP A 23 18.94 -5.47 -17.05
CA ASP A 23 17.77 -6.12 -17.65
C ASP A 23 16.48 -5.35 -17.26
N ALA A 24 15.53 -5.21 -18.20
CA ALA A 24 14.30 -4.44 -17.98
C ALA A 24 13.42 -5.02 -16.87
N LYS A 25 13.40 -6.35 -16.67
CA LYS A 25 12.67 -6.99 -15.57
C LYS A 25 13.34 -6.69 -14.22
N ALA A 26 14.67 -6.65 -14.19
CA ALA A 26 15.41 -6.26 -12.99
C ALA A 26 15.18 -4.78 -12.65
N LEU A 27 15.13 -3.90 -13.65
CA LEU A 27 14.77 -2.50 -13.46
C LEU A 27 13.35 -2.36 -12.91
N ALA A 28 12.38 -3.15 -13.43
CA ALA A 28 10.99 -3.13 -12.96
C ALA A 28 10.88 -3.47 -11.47
N ILE A 29 11.73 -4.35 -10.92
CA ILE A 29 11.79 -4.64 -9.49
C ILE A 29 12.08 -3.36 -8.68
N THR A 30 13.04 -2.56 -9.12
CA THR A 30 13.37 -1.28 -8.45
C THR A 30 12.23 -0.27 -8.58
N ILE A 31 11.63 -0.17 -9.77
CA ILE A 31 10.46 0.71 -10.01
C ILE A 31 9.30 0.33 -9.10
N ILE A 32 8.96 -0.96 -9.00
CA ILE A 32 7.91 -1.48 -8.11
C ILE A 32 8.23 -1.14 -6.65
N ALA A 33 9.48 -1.36 -6.23
CA ALA A 33 9.88 -1.12 -4.86
C ALA A 33 9.74 0.36 -4.47
N PHE A 34 10.10 1.28 -5.36
CA PHE A 34 9.90 2.72 -5.15
C PHE A 34 8.42 3.12 -5.13
N ALA A 35 7.63 2.67 -6.11
CA ALA A 35 6.20 2.99 -6.16
C ALA A 35 5.43 2.45 -4.95
N ASN A 36 5.83 1.30 -4.44
CA ASN A 36 5.24 0.72 -3.24
C ASN A 36 5.65 1.41 -1.95
N ALA A 37 6.81 2.07 -1.92
CA ALA A 37 7.32 2.84 -0.78
C ALA A 37 7.06 4.35 -0.95
N ASP A 38 8.10 5.15 -0.93
CA ASP A 38 8.02 6.61 -0.86
C ASP A 38 8.17 7.29 -2.25
N GLY A 39 8.19 6.50 -3.32
CA GLY A 39 8.63 6.96 -4.63
C GLY A 39 10.15 7.12 -4.69
N GLY A 40 10.66 7.75 -5.75
CA GLY A 40 12.08 8.01 -5.87
C GLY A 40 12.54 8.28 -7.30
N GLN A 41 13.86 8.31 -7.47
CA GLN A 41 14.50 8.54 -8.75
C GLN A 41 15.54 7.46 -9.05
N ILE A 42 15.63 7.04 -10.30
CA ILE A 42 16.65 6.10 -10.80
C ILE A 42 17.46 6.84 -11.88
N ALA A 43 18.76 6.90 -11.68
CA ALA A 43 19.69 7.41 -12.70
C ALA A 43 20.18 6.24 -13.56
N LEU A 44 19.72 6.17 -14.81
CA LEU A 44 20.13 5.15 -15.79
C LEU A 44 21.35 5.61 -16.57
N GLY A 45 22.31 4.73 -16.78
CA GLY A 45 23.58 5.02 -17.44
C GLY A 45 24.67 5.43 -16.47
N VAL A 46 24.47 5.21 -15.18
CA VAL A 46 25.41 5.49 -14.09
C VAL A 46 25.75 4.18 -13.39
N GLU A 47 27.02 3.91 -13.19
CA GLU A 47 27.47 2.70 -12.47
C GLU A 47 27.44 2.94 -10.95
N ASP A 48 27.58 1.87 -10.17
CA ASP A 48 27.50 1.91 -8.71
C ASP A 48 28.56 2.84 -8.06
N ASP A 49 29.70 3.00 -8.70
CA ASP A 49 30.78 3.90 -8.26
C ASP A 49 30.56 5.37 -8.64
N GLY A 50 29.46 5.69 -9.34
CA GLY A 50 29.14 7.01 -9.85
C GLY A 50 29.71 7.35 -11.22
N SER A 51 30.37 6.38 -11.88
CA SER A 51 30.91 6.57 -13.23
C SER A 51 29.78 6.73 -14.26
N LEU A 52 29.90 7.76 -15.11
CA LEU A 52 28.94 8.06 -16.16
C LEU A 52 29.27 7.26 -17.41
N MET A 53 28.50 6.18 -17.67
CA MET A 53 28.64 5.38 -18.90
C MET A 53 27.71 5.82 -20.02
N GLY A 54 26.64 6.51 -19.67
CA GLY A 54 25.63 6.98 -20.58
C GLY A 54 24.75 5.90 -21.20
N VAL A 55 23.78 6.35 -21.99
CA VAL A 55 22.77 5.50 -22.65
C VAL A 55 22.83 5.54 -24.18
N ASP A 56 23.59 6.47 -24.77
CA ASP A 56 23.64 6.65 -26.22
C ASP A 56 24.20 5.41 -26.95
N GLY A 57 23.73 5.22 -28.17
CA GLY A 57 24.13 4.07 -29.00
C GLY A 57 23.47 2.75 -28.64
N LYS A 58 22.52 2.72 -27.67
CA LYS A 58 21.79 1.52 -27.22
C LYS A 58 20.28 1.68 -27.33
N THR A 59 19.80 2.36 -28.36
CA THR A 59 18.42 2.86 -28.51
C THR A 59 17.37 1.79 -28.23
N ASP A 60 17.49 0.57 -28.81
CA ASP A 60 16.49 -0.48 -28.62
C ASP A 60 16.40 -0.95 -27.16
N HIS A 61 17.54 -1.16 -26.53
CA HIS A 61 17.61 -1.57 -25.14
C HIS A 61 17.12 -0.45 -24.19
N VAL A 62 17.50 0.80 -24.44
CA VAL A 62 17.01 1.95 -23.67
C VAL A 62 15.50 2.09 -23.79
N ASN A 63 14.92 1.89 -24.98
CA ASN A 63 13.47 1.88 -25.16
C ASN A 63 12.78 0.76 -24.37
N GLU A 64 13.42 -0.41 -24.25
CA GLU A 64 12.92 -1.51 -23.41
C GLU A 64 12.96 -1.12 -21.94
N LEU A 65 14.05 -0.49 -21.46
CA LEU A 65 14.14 0.02 -20.08
C LEU A 65 13.07 1.07 -19.78
N LEU A 66 12.81 1.99 -20.71
CA LEU A 66 11.79 3.03 -20.55
C LEU A 66 10.36 2.45 -20.48
N ARG A 67 10.12 1.33 -21.16
CA ARG A 67 8.84 0.63 -21.09
C ARG A 67 8.71 -0.33 -19.90
N ALA A 68 9.77 -0.55 -19.12
CA ALA A 68 9.76 -1.53 -18.04
C ALA A 68 8.62 -1.33 -17.03
N SER A 69 8.25 -0.08 -16.75
CA SER A 69 7.15 0.27 -15.86
C SER A 69 5.75 -0.11 -16.39
N TYR A 70 5.61 -0.25 -17.71
CA TYR A 70 4.39 -0.69 -18.38
C TYR A 70 4.38 -2.19 -18.65
N ASP A 71 5.49 -2.72 -19.13
CA ASP A 71 5.57 -4.10 -19.62
C ASP A 71 5.70 -5.12 -18.47
N TYR A 72 6.33 -4.74 -17.35
CA TYR A 72 6.70 -5.67 -16.27
C TYR A 72 6.12 -5.31 -14.90
N CYS A 73 5.35 -4.22 -14.77
CA CYS A 73 4.68 -3.86 -13.52
C CYS A 73 3.16 -4.07 -13.61
N VAL A 74 2.55 -4.65 -12.58
CA VAL A 74 1.11 -4.95 -12.51
C VAL A 74 0.55 -4.40 -11.19
N PRO A 75 -0.39 -3.45 -11.24
CA PRO A 75 -0.71 -2.60 -12.40
C PRO A 75 0.49 -1.79 -12.86
N SER A 76 0.44 -1.26 -14.10
CA SER A 76 1.52 -0.43 -14.63
C SER A 76 1.73 0.83 -13.79
N ILE A 77 2.97 1.35 -13.81
CA ILE A 77 3.38 2.53 -13.04
C ILE A 77 3.69 3.67 -14.03
N ALA A 78 3.04 4.82 -13.83
CA ALA A 78 3.38 6.00 -14.61
C ALA A 78 4.70 6.60 -14.09
N THR A 79 5.69 6.68 -14.95
CA THR A 79 7.00 7.28 -14.66
C THR A 79 7.24 8.48 -15.57
N SER A 80 8.05 9.42 -15.13
CA SER A 80 8.56 10.50 -15.98
C SER A 80 10.07 10.38 -16.13
N THR A 81 10.59 10.81 -17.28
CA THR A 81 12.01 10.69 -17.60
C THR A 81 12.57 12.02 -18.10
N GLU A 82 13.78 12.32 -17.69
CA GLU A 82 14.55 13.49 -18.11
C GLU A 82 15.90 13.02 -18.65
N TYR A 83 16.27 13.47 -19.87
CA TYR A 83 17.59 13.24 -20.44
C TYR A 83 18.53 14.33 -20.02
N MET A 84 19.69 13.95 -19.47
CA MET A 84 20.71 14.87 -18.99
C MET A 84 21.99 14.66 -19.78
N GLU A 85 22.51 15.74 -20.42
CA GLU A 85 23.78 15.72 -21.16
C GLU A 85 24.94 15.53 -20.19
N VAL A 86 25.82 14.60 -20.50
CA VAL A 86 27.00 14.29 -19.70
C VAL A 86 28.23 14.07 -20.59
N THR A 87 29.41 14.17 -20.00
CA THR A 87 30.64 13.64 -20.61
C THR A 87 30.91 12.29 -19.96
N ASP A 88 30.93 11.21 -20.76
CA ASP A 88 31.15 9.86 -20.25
C ASP A 88 32.62 9.60 -19.85
N VAL A 89 32.89 8.43 -19.29
CA VAL A 89 34.25 8.03 -18.84
C VAL A 89 35.28 7.99 -19.96
N GLU A 90 34.85 7.94 -21.24
CA GLU A 90 35.73 7.97 -22.41
C GLU A 90 35.97 9.41 -22.91
N GLY A 91 35.37 10.42 -22.26
CA GLY A 91 35.44 11.81 -22.65
C GLY A 91 34.51 12.20 -23.81
N LYS A 92 33.52 11.37 -24.14
CA LYS A 92 32.55 11.61 -25.21
C LYS A 92 31.28 12.25 -24.65
N GLN A 93 30.65 13.10 -25.47
CA GLN A 93 29.29 13.57 -25.18
C GLN A 93 28.31 12.38 -25.19
N ASN A 94 27.50 12.28 -24.16
CA ASN A 94 26.57 11.19 -23.95
C ASN A 94 25.37 11.71 -23.13
N HIS A 95 24.37 10.87 -22.88
CA HIS A 95 23.24 11.18 -22.01
C HIS A 95 23.10 10.13 -20.91
N ILE A 96 22.61 10.56 -19.77
CA ILE A 96 22.00 9.69 -18.76
C ILE A 96 20.51 9.99 -18.68
N ILE A 97 19.72 9.07 -18.13
CA ILE A 97 18.29 9.26 -17.96
C ILE A 97 17.96 9.26 -16.48
N LEU A 98 17.38 10.35 -16.00
CA LEU A 98 16.80 10.41 -14.66
C LEU A 98 15.32 10.03 -14.75
N MET A 99 14.98 8.83 -14.26
CA MET A 99 13.60 8.32 -14.20
C MET A 99 13.03 8.63 -12.84
N SER A 100 11.92 9.37 -12.79
CA SER A 100 11.19 9.68 -11.55
C SER A 100 9.97 8.77 -11.42
N ILE A 101 9.87 8.11 -10.28
CA ILE A 101 8.81 7.16 -9.91
C ILE A 101 8.01 7.78 -8.77
N PRO A 102 6.72 8.11 -8.96
CA PRO A 102 5.89 8.61 -7.88
C PRO A 102 5.55 7.50 -6.88
N GLN A 103 5.34 7.87 -5.62
CA GLN A 103 4.67 7.00 -4.66
C GLN A 103 3.27 6.67 -5.19
N SER A 104 2.90 5.40 -5.17
CA SER A 104 1.58 4.95 -5.60
C SER A 104 0.68 4.68 -4.40
N MET A 105 -0.60 4.99 -4.54
CA MET A 105 -1.63 4.55 -3.58
C MET A 105 -2.05 3.10 -3.78
N ARG A 106 -1.62 2.46 -4.89
CA ARG A 106 -1.88 1.05 -5.18
C ARG A 106 -0.66 0.20 -4.89
N VAL A 107 -0.89 -1.09 -4.62
CA VAL A 107 0.17 -2.09 -4.53
C VAL A 107 0.52 -2.59 -5.95
N HIS A 108 1.80 -2.56 -6.27
CA HIS A 108 2.33 -3.04 -7.54
C HIS A 108 3.15 -4.31 -7.35
N ALA A 109 3.00 -5.24 -8.29
CA ALA A 109 3.75 -6.48 -8.37
C ALA A 109 4.45 -6.60 -9.72
N ASN A 110 5.38 -7.55 -9.87
CA ASN A 110 5.88 -7.95 -11.17
C ASN A 110 4.92 -8.97 -11.83
N GLN A 111 5.21 -9.42 -13.06
CA GLN A 111 4.41 -10.41 -13.78
C GLN A 111 4.32 -11.79 -13.11
N ALA A 112 5.22 -12.08 -12.16
CA ALA A 112 5.20 -13.30 -11.35
C ALA A 112 4.44 -13.13 -10.02
N ASP A 113 3.66 -12.05 -9.87
CA ASP A 113 2.91 -11.69 -8.66
C ASP A 113 3.80 -11.48 -7.42
N GLU A 114 5.04 -11.03 -7.62
CA GLU A 114 5.95 -10.71 -6.54
C GLU A 114 5.92 -9.22 -6.24
N VAL A 115 5.72 -8.88 -4.97
CA VAL A 115 5.67 -7.50 -4.47
C VAL A 115 7.01 -7.15 -3.83
N TYR A 116 7.55 -5.99 -4.19
CA TYR A 116 8.79 -5.45 -3.63
C TYR A 116 8.54 -4.11 -2.94
N TYR A 117 9.34 -3.83 -1.92
CA TYR A 117 9.28 -2.59 -1.14
C TYR A 117 10.69 -2.05 -0.92
N ARG A 118 10.88 -0.75 -1.05
CA ARG A 118 12.18 -0.10 -0.83
C ARG A 118 12.44 0.05 0.66
N VAL A 119 13.59 -0.45 1.12
CA VAL A 119 14.07 -0.30 2.50
C VAL A 119 15.54 0.12 2.44
N GLY A 120 15.79 1.40 2.68
CA GLY A 120 17.10 1.98 2.48
C GLY A 120 17.55 1.88 1.02
N ASP A 121 18.69 1.25 0.76
CA ASP A 121 19.27 1.02 -0.56
C ASP A 121 18.81 -0.28 -1.24
N LYS A 122 17.89 -1.05 -0.62
CA LYS A 122 17.50 -2.38 -1.11
C LYS A 122 16.02 -2.47 -1.50
N SER A 123 15.76 -3.14 -2.62
CA SER A 123 14.42 -3.59 -3.03
C SER A 123 14.17 -4.96 -2.42
N LYS A 124 13.37 -5.02 -1.33
CA LYS A 124 13.07 -6.26 -0.62
C LYS A 124 11.76 -6.87 -1.12
N LYS A 125 11.80 -8.16 -1.46
CA LYS A 125 10.60 -8.94 -1.74
C LYS A 125 9.81 -9.13 -0.45
N LEU A 126 8.52 -8.82 -0.49
CA LEU A 126 7.61 -9.00 0.63
C LEU A 126 7.09 -10.44 0.68
N ASN A 127 6.98 -10.99 1.89
CA ASN A 127 6.23 -12.21 2.13
C ASN A 127 4.72 -11.94 2.13
N PHE A 128 3.89 -12.99 2.23
CA PHE A 128 2.43 -12.88 2.20
C PHE A 128 1.88 -11.92 3.25
N GLU A 129 2.33 -12.02 4.49
CA GLU A 129 1.87 -11.18 5.61
C GLU A 129 2.22 -9.72 5.39
N GLN A 130 3.46 -9.43 4.99
CA GLN A 130 3.93 -8.07 4.68
C GLN A 130 3.18 -7.46 3.50
N ARG A 131 2.88 -8.27 2.47
CA ARG A 131 2.06 -7.84 1.34
C ARG A 131 0.66 -7.45 1.79
N MET A 132 0.02 -8.25 2.66
CA MET A 132 -1.31 -7.92 3.20
C MET A 132 -1.28 -6.65 4.04
N GLN A 133 -0.25 -6.46 4.87
CA GLN A 133 -0.07 -5.22 5.63
C GLN A 133 0.05 -4.00 4.70
N LEU A 134 0.80 -4.12 3.61
CA LEU A 134 0.94 -3.03 2.62
C LEU A 134 -0.39 -2.72 1.92
N VAL A 135 -1.17 -3.74 1.54
CA VAL A 135 -2.50 -3.61 0.92
C VAL A 135 -3.44 -2.82 1.83
N TYR A 136 -3.49 -3.16 3.12
CA TYR A 136 -4.29 -2.42 4.10
C TYR A 136 -3.75 -1.00 4.34
N ALA A 137 -2.44 -0.84 4.44
CA ALA A 137 -1.82 0.48 4.65
C ALA A 137 -2.07 1.45 3.50
N LYS A 138 -2.16 0.93 2.26
CA LYS A 138 -2.49 1.72 1.07
C LYS A 138 -4.00 1.93 0.86
N GLY A 139 -4.85 1.32 1.68
CA GLY A 139 -6.32 1.43 1.57
C GLY A 139 -6.90 0.71 0.34
N GLU A 140 -6.19 -0.22 -0.28
CA GLU A 140 -6.76 -1.05 -1.37
C GLU A 140 -7.81 -2.04 -0.87
N HIS A 141 -7.71 -2.43 0.41
CA HIS A 141 -8.74 -3.16 1.12
C HIS A 141 -8.95 -2.53 2.49
N TYR A 142 -10.17 -2.16 2.78
CA TYR A 142 -10.59 -1.73 4.09
C TYR A 142 -10.98 -2.96 4.90
N TYR A 143 -10.52 -3.02 6.14
CA TYR A 143 -10.81 -4.13 7.05
C TYR A 143 -12.32 -4.23 7.34
N GLU A 144 -12.96 -3.08 7.41
CA GLU A 144 -14.39 -2.92 7.60
C GLU A 144 -15.24 -3.44 6.43
N ASP A 145 -14.70 -3.43 5.20
CA ASP A 145 -15.37 -3.96 4.01
C ASP A 145 -15.13 -5.47 3.80
N ALA A 146 -14.25 -6.07 4.62
CA ALA A 146 -13.98 -7.50 4.52
C ALA A 146 -15.17 -8.31 5.05
N PRO A 147 -15.53 -9.46 4.41
CA PRO A 147 -16.56 -10.35 4.93
C PRO A 147 -16.11 -11.01 6.22
N VAL A 148 -17.01 -11.05 7.21
CA VAL A 148 -16.76 -11.72 8.48
C VAL A 148 -17.21 -13.18 8.38
N ASN A 149 -16.26 -14.09 8.49
CA ASN A 149 -16.55 -15.52 8.45
C ASN A 149 -17.44 -15.92 9.62
N ASN A 150 -18.47 -16.74 9.33
CA ASN A 150 -19.43 -17.26 10.29
C ASN A 150 -20.32 -16.21 10.99
N ALA A 151 -20.32 -14.96 10.52
CA ALA A 151 -21.30 -13.96 10.93
C ALA A 151 -22.59 -14.10 10.11
N SER A 152 -23.73 -13.95 10.75
CA SER A 152 -25.06 -14.06 10.17
C SER A 152 -25.96 -12.90 10.61
N TRP A 153 -27.15 -12.79 10.01
CA TRP A 153 -28.16 -11.82 10.44
C TRP A 153 -28.54 -11.94 11.93
N ASP A 154 -28.46 -13.14 12.50
CA ASP A 154 -28.77 -13.38 13.91
C ASP A 154 -27.75 -12.73 14.86
N ASP A 155 -26.54 -12.43 14.36
CA ASP A 155 -25.49 -11.76 15.11
C ASP A 155 -25.67 -10.23 15.15
N LEU A 156 -26.60 -9.65 14.33
CA LEU A 156 -26.89 -8.22 14.33
C LEU A 156 -27.99 -7.88 15.35
N ASP A 157 -27.80 -6.77 16.04
CA ASP A 157 -28.84 -6.10 16.83
C ASP A 157 -29.71 -5.23 15.92
N MET A 158 -30.75 -5.87 15.36
CA MET A 158 -31.66 -5.16 14.45
C MET A 158 -32.47 -4.06 15.14
N ALA A 159 -32.63 -4.07 16.48
CA ALA A 159 -33.25 -2.98 17.20
C ALA A 159 -32.35 -1.74 17.21
N LEU A 160 -31.05 -1.95 17.41
CA LEU A 160 -30.06 -0.87 17.29
C LEU A 160 -30.01 -0.30 15.87
N VAL A 161 -30.08 -1.14 14.84
CA VAL A 161 -30.14 -0.66 13.45
C VAL A 161 -31.40 0.16 13.20
N GLU A 162 -32.56 -0.26 13.70
CA GLU A 162 -33.83 0.47 13.55
C GLU A 162 -33.79 1.82 14.26
N GLU A 163 -33.21 1.89 15.46
CA GLU A 163 -32.97 3.16 16.18
C GLU A 163 -32.09 4.08 15.35
N TYR A 164 -30.97 3.55 14.83
CA TYR A 164 -30.02 4.32 14.01
C TYR A 164 -30.66 4.87 12.72
N VAL A 165 -31.38 4.03 11.95
CA VAL A 165 -32.01 4.46 10.69
C VAL A 165 -33.11 5.50 10.93
N THR A 166 -33.80 5.40 12.07
CA THR A 166 -34.79 6.40 12.51
C THR A 166 -34.09 7.72 12.82
N LEU A 167 -32.98 7.69 13.56
CA LEU A 167 -32.22 8.89 13.94
C LEU A 167 -31.67 9.65 12.72
N ILE A 168 -31.19 8.93 11.69
CA ILE A 168 -30.66 9.55 10.46
C ILE A 168 -31.75 9.87 9.43
N GLY A 169 -33.02 9.56 9.70
CA GLY A 169 -34.16 9.83 8.80
C GLY A 169 -34.19 8.92 7.55
N TYR A 170 -33.61 7.70 7.62
CA TYR A 170 -33.63 6.75 6.50
C TYR A 170 -34.98 6.04 6.41
N GLY A 171 -35.77 6.36 5.39
CA GLY A 171 -37.19 5.97 5.31
C GLY A 171 -37.47 4.53 4.83
N LYS A 172 -36.47 3.67 4.57
CA LYS A 172 -36.66 2.34 3.99
C LYS A 172 -36.54 1.17 4.98
N GLY A 173 -36.30 1.45 6.27
CA GLY A 173 -36.16 0.46 7.33
C GLY A 173 -34.77 -0.22 7.44
N ALA A 174 -34.55 -0.88 8.57
CA ALA A 174 -33.25 -1.42 9.00
C ALA A 174 -32.65 -2.46 8.05
N GLU A 175 -33.43 -3.43 7.60
CA GLU A 175 -32.94 -4.50 6.71
C GLU A 175 -32.47 -3.92 5.37
N THR A 176 -33.25 -3.01 4.79
CA THR A 176 -32.89 -2.34 3.54
C THR A 176 -31.63 -1.51 3.70
N TYR A 177 -31.49 -0.83 4.87
CA TYR A 177 -30.27 -0.07 5.19
C TYR A 177 -29.02 -0.95 5.16
N ILE A 178 -29.04 -2.11 5.81
CA ILE A 178 -27.92 -3.06 5.82
C ILE A 178 -27.59 -3.54 4.40
N ARG A 179 -28.59 -3.80 3.56
CA ARG A 179 -28.40 -4.29 2.18
C ARG A 179 -27.85 -3.22 1.23
N GLU A 180 -28.30 -1.98 1.35
CA GLU A 180 -27.98 -0.91 0.39
C GLU A 180 -26.71 -0.11 0.76
N ASN A 181 -26.22 -0.19 2.00
CA ASN A 181 -25.13 0.66 2.49
C ASN A 181 -23.80 -0.07 2.76
N GLY A 182 -23.54 -1.19 2.08
CA GLY A 182 -22.25 -1.87 2.14
C GLY A 182 -22.04 -2.77 3.36
N PHE A 183 -23.06 -2.94 4.20
CA PHE A 183 -22.99 -3.83 5.35
C PHE A 183 -23.17 -5.31 5.00
N LEU A 184 -23.70 -5.58 3.80
CA LEU A 184 -23.86 -6.92 3.23
C LEU A 184 -23.08 -7.03 1.94
N ILE A 185 -22.17 -7.99 1.88
CA ILE A 185 -21.27 -8.22 0.76
C ILE A 185 -21.73 -9.47 0.01
N LYS A 186 -21.92 -9.34 -1.31
CA LYS A 186 -22.14 -10.49 -2.19
C LYS A 186 -20.80 -11.08 -2.60
N LYS A 187 -20.64 -12.35 -2.39
CA LYS A 187 -19.44 -13.13 -2.71
C LYS A 187 -19.80 -14.36 -3.51
N GLU A 188 -18.83 -14.87 -4.22
CA GLU A 188 -18.91 -16.14 -4.93
C GLU A 188 -17.90 -17.11 -4.34
N ASP A 189 -18.31 -18.34 -4.05
CA ASP A 189 -17.41 -19.39 -3.58
C ASP A 189 -16.58 -19.96 -4.76
N TYR A 190 -15.61 -20.83 -4.45
CA TYR A 190 -14.75 -21.46 -5.46
C TYR A 190 -15.51 -22.37 -6.47
N ARG A 191 -16.82 -22.61 -6.26
CA ARG A 191 -17.71 -23.37 -7.14
C ARG A 191 -18.62 -22.46 -7.97
N GLY A 192 -18.47 -21.14 -7.87
CA GLY A 192 -19.33 -20.18 -8.56
C GLY A 192 -20.69 -19.97 -7.89
N LYS A 193 -20.87 -20.40 -6.62
CA LYS A 193 -22.12 -20.18 -5.88
C LYS A 193 -22.06 -18.84 -5.15
N GLU A 194 -23.00 -17.97 -5.46
CA GLU A 194 -23.17 -16.70 -4.75
C GLU A 194 -23.66 -16.92 -3.32
N TYR A 195 -23.11 -16.16 -2.39
CA TYR A 195 -23.56 -16.07 -1.00
C TYR A 195 -23.40 -14.63 -0.48
N GLU A 196 -24.21 -14.30 0.54
CA GLU A 196 -24.13 -13.03 1.23
C GLU A 196 -23.36 -13.18 2.55
N ALA A 197 -22.49 -12.23 2.86
CA ALA A 197 -21.73 -12.20 4.11
C ALA A 197 -21.83 -10.79 4.71
N LEU A 198 -21.86 -10.71 6.04
CA LEU A 198 -21.78 -9.43 6.73
C LEU A 198 -20.37 -8.86 6.64
N SER A 199 -20.27 -7.56 6.41
CA SER A 199 -18.99 -6.82 6.45
C SER A 199 -18.48 -6.64 7.88
N GLY A 200 -17.17 -6.37 8.02
CA GLY A 200 -16.57 -5.99 9.29
C GLY A 200 -17.29 -4.80 9.92
N ALA A 201 -17.64 -3.80 9.12
CA ALA A 201 -18.41 -2.64 9.57
C ALA A 201 -19.77 -3.02 10.15
N ALA A 202 -20.50 -3.94 9.51
CA ALA A 202 -21.80 -4.40 10.02
C ALA A 202 -21.69 -5.00 11.43
N VAL A 203 -20.70 -5.87 11.62
CA VAL A 203 -20.49 -6.57 12.89
C VAL A 203 -19.95 -5.62 13.98
N LEU A 204 -19.06 -4.70 13.62
CA LEU A 204 -18.48 -3.74 14.58
C LEU A 204 -19.49 -2.69 15.06
N LEU A 205 -20.37 -2.19 14.15
CA LEU A 205 -21.32 -1.15 14.47
C LEU A 205 -22.64 -1.69 15.05
N PHE A 206 -23.11 -2.82 14.54
CA PHE A 206 -24.45 -3.34 14.81
C PHE A 206 -24.46 -4.77 15.36
N GLY A 207 -23.31 -5.36 15.63
CA GLY A 207 -23.23 -6.71 16.19
C GLY A 207 -23.65 -6.75 17.65
N LYS A 208 -24.42 -7.78 18.05
CA LYS A 208 -24.78 -8.07 19.46
C LYS A 208 -23.54 -8.34 20.32
N ASN A 209 -22.54 -8.99 19.71
CA ASN A 209 -21.28 -9.33 20.36
C ASN A 209 -20.13 -9.28 19.34
N PRO A 210 -19.63 -8.10 19.00
CA PRO A 210 -18.56 -7.94 18.03
C PRO A 210 -17.25 -8.62 18.48
N GLN A 211 -17.01 -8.76 19.78
CA GLN A 211 -15.79 -9.40 20.32
C GLN A 211 -15.71 -10.90 20.00
N ARG A 212 -16.83 -11.56 19.69
CA ARG A 212 -16.84 -12.93 19.20
C ARG A 212 -16.04 -13.09 17.89
N PHE A 213 -16.08 -12.06 17.05
CA PHE A 213 -15.43 -12.03 15.74
C PHE A 213 -14.12 -11.24 15.77
N PHE A 214 -14.08 -10.19 16.55
CA PHE A 214 -12.97 -9.25 16.68
C PHE A 214 -12.58 -9.14 18.16
N GLN A 215 -11.68 -9.97 18.63
CA GLN A 215 -11.31 -10.08 20.05
C GLN A 215 -10.90 -8.74 20.70
N ARG A 216 -10.44 -7.78 19.91
CA ARG A 216 -10.02 -6.44 20.37
C ARG A 216 -11.04 -5.35 20.10
N ALA A 217 -12.25 -5.69 19.64
CA ALA A 217 -13.34 -4.73 19.43
C ALA A 217 -13.92 -4.28 20.77
N GLN A 218 -13.21 -3.40 21.46
CA GLN A 218 -13.62 -2.82 22.74
C GLN A 218 -13.20 -1.36 22.82
N VAL A 219 -14.02 -0.57 23.48
CA VAL A 219 -13.70 0.80 23.83
C VAL A 219 -13.27 0.84 25.30
N ARG A 220 -12.03 1.26 25.55
CA ARG A 220 -11.53 1.44 26.91
C ARG A 220 -11.63 2.91 27.30
N VAL A 221 -12.49 3.21 28.26
CA VAL A 221 -12.61 4.54 28.84
C VAL A 221 -11.77 4.60 30.13
N ILE A 222 -10.80 5.50 30.16
CA ILE A 222 -9.91 5.70 31.31
C ILE A 222 -10.23 7.06 31.91
N ARG A 223 -10.62 7.05 33.17
CA ARG A 223 -10.83 8.28 33.96
C ARG A 223 -9.72 8.38 35.03
N TYR A 224 -9.07 9.51 35.07
CA TYR A 224 -8.12 9.85 36.10
C TYR A 224 -8.78 10.72 37.17
N GLU A 225 -8.53 10.42 38.45
CA GLU A 225 -8.86 11.32 39.57
C GLU A 225 -7.68 12.27 39.76
N GLY A 226 -7.74 13.47 39.19
CA GLY A 226 -6.66 14.46 39.20
C GLY A 226 -6.12 14.76 37.80
N THR A 227 -5.01 15.49 37.76
CA THR A 227 -4.39 15.98 36.51
C THR A 227 -3.27 15.05 35.99
N GLU A 228 -2.82 14.08 36.80
CA GLU A 228 -1.73 13.17 36.46
C GLU A 228 -2.08 11.73 36.82
N ALA A 229 -1.60 10.77 36.02
CA ALA A 229 -1.72 9.36 36.30
C ALA A 229 -0.77 8.95 37.44
N LYS A 230 -1.31 8.36 38.47
CA LYS A 230 -0.51 7.78 39.58
C LYS A 230 -0.45 6.27 39.45
N VAL A 231 0.63 5.67 39.92
CA VAL A 231 0.91 4.23 39.85
C VAL A 231 1.11 3.61 41.21
N GLY A 232 1.02 2.29 41.31
CA GLY A 232 1.20 1.55 42.54
C GLY A 232 0.02 1.71 43.50
N THR A 233 0.30 1.87 44.80
CA THR A 233 -0.71 2.02 45.87
C THR A 233 -1.49 3.33 45.82
N GLU A 234 -1.01 4.31 45.04
CA GLU A 234 -1.67 5.59 44.83
C GLU A 234 -2.44 5.63 43.48
N MET A 235 -2.69 4.49 42.87
CA MET A 235 -3.37 4.42 41.55
C MET A 235 -4.75 5.09 41.62
N ASN A 236 -4.91 6.13 40.78
CA ASN A 236 -6.11 6.96 40.72
C ASN A 236 -6.84 6.79 39.39
N VAL A 237 -6.78 5.59 38.81
CA VAL A 237 -7.34 5.28 37.48
C VAL A 237 -8.56 4.41 37.63
N ILE A 238 -9.69 4.84 37.04
CA ILE A 238 -10.91 4.05 36.89
C ILE A 238 -10.96 3.65 35.43
N ILE A 239 -10.88 2.35 35.15
CA ILE A 239 -10.95 1.79 33.79
C ILE A 239 -12.34 1.16 33.63
N LYS A 240 -13.10 1.60 32.60
CA LYS A 240 -14.29 0.88 32.12
C LYS A 240 -13.99 0.34 30.71
N GLU A 241 -14.22 -0.94 30.53
CA GLU A 241 -14.24 -1.61 29.23
C GLU A 241 -15.70 -1.77 28.81
N LEU A 242 -16.03 -1.29 27.61
CA LEU A 242 -17.35 -1.35 27.00
C LEU A 242 -17.28 -2.20 25.73
#